data_3013606e7f8e68f8ddb651bd9faab680
#
_entry.id   3013606e7f8e68f8ddb651bd9faab680
#
_cell.length_a   1.000
_cell.length_b   1.000
_cell.length_c   1.000
_cell.angle_alpha   90.00
_cell.angle_beta   90.00
_cell.angle_gamma   90.00
#
_symmetry.space_group_name_H-M   'P 1'
#
loop_
_entity.id
_entity.type
_entity.pdbx_description
1 polymer ?
#
loop_
_entity_poly.entity_id
_entity_poly.type
_entity_poly.pdbx_seq_one_letter_code
_entity_poly.pdbx_strand_id
1 'polypeptide(L)'
;DAGALITTTEKSLLEGSHLIASDDIAATRTALAVLTAAKDGTDPRAIRARMADLEQAAKLLTVALLNDSLTKGLQGKKVSEVT
;
A
#
# COMPACT_ATOMS: atom_id res chain seq x y z
N ASP A 1 8.86 -7.52 -7.77
CA ASP A 1 8.56 -7.16 -9.16
C ASP A 1 7.26 -6.36 -9.23
N ALA A 2 6.96 -5.79 -10.40
CA ALA A 2 5.79 -4.93 -10.58
C ALA A 2 4.48 -5.68 -10.31
N GLY A 3 4.36 -6.90 -10.76
CA GLY A 3 3.15 -7.70 -10.53
C GLY A 3 2.88 -7.96 -9.06
N ALA A 4 3.92 -8.28 -8.30
CA ALA A 4 3.80 -8.50 -6.87
C ALA A 4 3.42 -7.21 -6.14
N LEU A 5 4.04 -6.09 -6.53
CA LEU A 5 3.73 -4.79 -5.93
C LEU A 5 2.28 -4.39 -6.21
N ILE A 6 1.81 -4.58 -7.43
CA ILE A 6 0.43 -4.30 -7.79
C ILE A 6 -0.53 -5.11 -6.93
N THR A 7 -0.33 -6.42 -6.86
CA THR A 7 -1.19 -7.32 -6.08
C THR A 7 -1.19 -6.94 -4.60
N THR A 8 -0.02 -6.68 -4.04
CA THR A 8 0.10 -6.29 -2.63
C THR A 8 -0.62 -4.96 -2.36
N THR A 9 -0.47 -3.98 -3.25
CA THR A 9 -1.11 -2.68 -3.09
C THR A 9 -2.63 -2.79 -3.20
N GLU A 10 -3.13 -3.57 -4.14
CA GLU A 10 -4.57 -3.80 -4.27
C GLU A 10 -5.15 -4.42 -3.00
N LYS A 11 -4.46 -5.41 -2.46
CA LYS A 11 -4.86 -6.04 -1.22
C LYS A 11 -4.85 -5.05 -0.06
N SER A 12 -3.81 -4.23 0.04
CA SER A 12 -3.71 -3.21 1.08
C SER A 12 -4.82 -2.19 0.97
N LEU A 13 -5.21 -1.80 -0.24
CA LEU A 13 -6.34 -0.90 -0.44
C LEU A 13 -7.65 -1.50 0.06
N LEU A 14 -7.87 -2.79 -0.20
CA LEU A 14 -9.07 -3.47 0.29
C LEU A 14 -9.11 -3.50 1.81
N GLU A 15 -7.97 -3.71 2.45
CA GLU A 15 -7.90 -3.84 3.90
C GLU A 15 -7.87 -2.50 4.62
N GLY A 16 -7.27 -1.49 4.01
CA GLY A 16 -6.95 -0.24 4.72
C GLY A 16 -7.55 1.03 4.17
N SER A 17 -8.41 0.96 3.15
CA SER A 17 -8.97 2.17 2.54
C SER A 17 -9.74 3.04 3.54
N HIS A 18 -10.30 2.45 4.58
CA HIS A 18 -11.02 3.18 5.61
C HIS A 18 -10.11 3.92 6.60
N LEU A 19 -8.79 3.67 6.52
CA LEU A 19 -7.81 4.23 7.46
C LEU A 19 -7.16 5.51 6.95
N ILE A 20 -7.32 5.83 5.68
CA ILE A 20 -6.68 7.01 5.08
C ILE A 20 -7.71 7.87 4.36
N ALA A 21 -7.32 9.11 4.08
CA ALA A 21 -8.19 10.05 3.39
C ALA A 21 -8.47 9.59 1.95
N SER A 22 -9.65 9.96 1.44
CA SER A 22 -10.05 9.60 0.08
C SER A 22 -9.08 10.14 -0.98
N ASP A 23 -8.46 11.29 -0.73
CA ASP A 23 -7.45 11.84 -1.65
C ASP A 23 -6.22 10.93 -1.75
N ASP A 24 -5.81 10.36 -0.63
CA ASP A 24 -4.66 9.44 -0.61
C ASP A 24 -5.02 8.12 -1.28
N ILE A 25 -6.25 7.66 -1.12
CA ILE A 25 -6.74 6.47 -1.83
C ILE A 25 -6.72 6.72 -3.34
N ALA A 26 -7.22 7.88 -3.77
CA ALA A 26 -7.26 8.24 -5.18
C ALA A 26 -5.85 8.32 -5.77
N ALA A 27 -4.91 8.92 -5.04
CA ALA A 27 -3.51 9.01 -5.48
C ALA A 27 -2.89 7.62 -5.63
N THR A 28 -3.15 6.73 -4.67
CA THR A 28 -2.64 5.36 -4.71
C THR A 28 -3.23 4.60 -5.89
N ARG A 29 -4.52 4.73 -6.13
CA ARG A 29 -5.18 4.06 -7.26
C ARG A 29 -4.69 4.58 -8.60
N THR A 30 -4.42 5.88 -8.70
CA THR A 30 -3.87 6.48 -9.91
C THR A 30 -2.48 5.92 -10.19
N ALA A 31 -1.61 5.90 -9.17
CA ALA A 31 -0.27 5.34 -9.30
C ALA A 31 -0.32 3.85 -9.67
N LEU A 32 -1.26 3.12 -9.09
CA LEU A 32 -1.46 1.70 -9.39
C LEU A 32 -1.86 1.49 -10.85
N ALA A 33 -2.77 2.29 -11.36
CA ALA A 33 -3.20 2.22 -12.75
C ALA A 33 -2.06 2.55 -13.72
N VAL A 34 -1.25 3.56 -13.38
CA VAL A 34 -0.10 3.95 -14.20
C VAL A 34 0.93 2.83 -14.23
N LEU A 35 1.21 2.20 -13.10
CA LEU A 35 2.14 1.08 -13.07
C LEU A 35 1.60 -0.12 -13.84
N THR A 36 0.31 -0.41 -13.71
CA THR A 36 -0.30 -1.52 -14.44
C THR A 36 -0.15 -1.32 -15.94
N ALA A 37 -0.34 -0.10 -16.43
CA ALA A 37 -0.12 0.22 -17.84
C ALA A 37 1.35 0.10 -18.22
N ALA A 38 2.26 0.59 -17.37
CA ALA A 38 3.70 0.56 -17.67
C ALA A 38 4.26 -0.86 -17.67
N LYS A 39 3.73 -1.73 -16.84
CA LYS A 39 4.22 -3.10 -16.72
C LYS A 39 4.06 -3.89 -18.03
N ASP A 40 3.09 -3.53 -18.85
CA ASP A 40 2.86 -4.16 -20.15
C ASP A 40 3.81 -3.61 -21.24
N GLY A 41 4.56 -2.56 -20.92
CA GLY A 41 5.55 -1.99 -21.81
C GLY A 41 6.86 -2.75 -21.73
N THR A 42 7.81 -2.33 -22.58
CA THR A 42 9.11 -2.98 -22.67
C THR A 42 10.24 -2.20 -22.01
N ASP A 43 9.95 -1.03 -21.46
CA ASP A 43 10.99 -0.18 -20.87
C ASP A 43 11.10 -0.44 -19.35
N PRO A 44 12.17 -1.14 -18.91
CA PRO A 44 12.34 -1.43 -17.49
C PRO A 44 12.54 -0.18 -16.63
N ARG A 45 13.06 0.90 -17.22
CA ARG A 45 13.24 2.15 -16.48
C ARG A 45 11.89 2.79 -16.14
N ALA A 46 10.96 2.76 -17.11
CA ALA A 46 9.62 3.28 -16.90
C ALA A 46 8.91 2.45 -15.82
N ILE A 47 9.04 1.14 -15.87
CA ILE A 47 8.43 0.25 -14.88
C ILE A 47 8.97 0.56 -13.49
N ARG A 48 10.29 0.70 -13.34
CA ARG A 48 10.89 1.03 -12.04
C ARG A 48 10.44 2.38 -11.52
N ALA A 49 10.37 3.39 -12.39
CA ALA A 49 9.91 4.71 -12.01
C ALA A 49 8.46 4.68 -11.51
N ARG A 50 7.60 3.92 -12.20
CA ARG A 50 6.21 3.79 -11.77
C ARG A 50 6.08 2.99 -10.47
N MET A 51 6.95 2.00 -10.26
CA MET A 51 6.99 1.27 -9.00
C MET A 51 7.35 2.20 -7.83
N ALA A 52 8.34 3.06 -8.04
CA ALA A 52 8.73 4.04 -7.02
C ALA A 52 7.59 5.01 -6.71
N ASP A 53 6.89 5.47 -7.75
CA ASP A 53 5.74 6.36 -7.58
C ASP A 53 4.63 5.69 -6.77
N LEU A 54 4.36 4.42 -7.05
CA LEU A 54 3.34 3.66 -6.33
C LEU A 54 3.76 3.45 -4.88
N GLU A 55 5.00 3.10 -4.63
CA GLU A 55 5.50 2.93 -3.27
C GLU A 55 5.37 4.21 -2.47
N GLN A 56 5.68 5.34 -3.10
CA GLN A 56 5.55 6.65 -2.46
C GLN A 56 4.08 6.98 -2.16
N ALA A 57 3.20 6.75 -3.13
CA ALA A 57 1.77 7.01 -2.96
C ALA A 57 1.15 6.10 -1.90
N ALA A 58 1.59 4.85 -1.85
CA ALA A 58 1.07 3.84 -0.92
C ALA A 58 1.68 3.94 0.48
N LYS A 59 2.64 4.82 0.68
CA LYS A 59 3.34 4.92 1.96
C LYS A 59 2.41 5.20 3.13
N LEU A 60 1.49 6.14 2.96
CA LEU A 60 0.51 6.47 4.00
C LEU A 60 -0.38 5.29 4.31
N LEU A 61 -0.80 4.55 3.30
CA LEU A 61 -1.60 3.35 3.47
C LEU A 61 -0.84 2.28 4.25
N THR A 62 0.42 2.07 3.89
CA THR A 62 1.27 1.10 4.59
C THR A 62 1.43 1.47 6.06
N VAL A 63 1.72 2.74 6.33
CA VAL A 63 1.88 3.23 7.70
C VAL A 63 0.57 3.08 8.48
N ALA A 64 -0.55 3.43 7.86
CA ALA A 64 -1.87 3.32 8.50
C ALA A 64 -2.20 1.87 8.85
N LEU A 65 -1.91 0.95 7.94
CA LEU A 65 -2.13 -0.48 8.18
C LEU A 65 -1.25 -1.00 9.31
N LEU A 66 0.01 -0.59 9.32
CA LEU A 66 0.93 -0.98 10.38
C LEU A 66 0.46 -0.46 11.72
N ASN A 67 0.09 0.80 11.80
CA ASN A 67 -0.41 1.40 13.03
C ASN A 67 -1.69 0.73 13.50
N ASP A 68 -2.59 0.42 12.58
CA ASP A 68 -3.84 -0.27 12.90
C ASP A 68 -3.56 -1.67 13.46
N SER A 69 -2.64 -2.40 12.84
CA SER A 69 -2.25 -3.72 13.31
C SER A 69 -1.62 -3.68 14.69
N LEU A 70 -0.78 -2.68 14.95
CA LEU A 70 -0.16 -2.50 16.26
C LEU A 70 -1.21 -2.18 17.32
N THR A 71 -2.15 -1.31 16.99
CA THR A 71 -3.23 -0.94 17.90
C THR A 71 -4.11 -2.15 18.22
N LYS A 72 -4.51 -2.90 17.20
CA LYS A 72 -5.30 -4.11 17.39
C LYS A 72 -4.55 -5.17 18.17
N GLY A 73 -3.25 -5.30 17.90
CA GLY A 73 -2.39 -6.22 18.65
C GLY A 73 -2.33 -5.86 20.11
N LEU A 74 -2.19 -4.58 20.42
CA LEU A 74 -2.16 -4.11 21.81
C LEU A 74 -3.51 -4.28 22.48
N GLN A 75 -4.59 -4.06 21.76
CA GLN A 75 -5.94 -4.25 22.30
C GLN A 75 -6.29 -5.72 22.47
N GLY A 76 -5.83 -6.56 21.53
CA GLY A 76 -6.08 -7.98 21.55
C GLY A 76 -5.25 -8.71 22.57
N LYS A 77 -4.08 -8.18 22.88
CA LYS A 77 -3.21 -8.74 23.93
C LYS A 77 -3.41 -7.98 25.22
N LYS A 78 -3.70 -8.69 26.24
CA LYS A 78 -3.72 -8.07 27.54
C LYS A 78 -2.31 -7.67 27.92
N VAL A 79 -2.20 -6.53 28.53
CA VAL A 79 -0.90 -6.00 28.95
C VAL A 79 -0.15 -7.01 29.80
N SER A 80 -0.87 -7.73 30.61
CA SER A 80 -0.30 -8.75 31.49
C SER A 80 0.40 -9.89 30.72
N GLU A 81 0.02 -10.14 29.49
CA GLU A 81 0.64 -11.18 28.68
C GLU A 81 1.98 -10.76 28.13
N VAL A 82 2.24 -9.49 28.12
CA VAL A 82 3.50 -8.95 27.61
C VAL A 82 4.60 -9.05 28.65
N THR A 83 4.23 -9.11 29.88
CA THR A 83 5.18 -9.16 31.00
C THR A 83 5.69 -10.55 31.30
#